data_75d22951dfb9f643da4541b380a65095
#
_entry.id   75d22951dfb9f643da4541b380a65095
#
_cell.length_a   1.000
_cell.length_b   1.000
_cell.length_c   1.000
_cell.angle_alpha   90.00
_cell.angle_beta   90.00
_cell.angle_gamma   90.00
#
_symmetry.space_group_name_H-M   'P 1'
#
loop_
_entity.id
_entity.type
_entity.pdbx_description
1 polymer ?
#
loop_
_entity_poly.entity_id
_entity_poly.type
_entity_poly.pdbx_seq_one_letter_code
_entity_poly.pdbx_strand_id
1 'polypeptide(L)'
;YGAAKAGIAGFTRVVARDLGRYGVTCNAISPGAATRMTATVPANAAQLRARAGTASVVQDAPRQSSVPPMREPEYVAPMTVFLATDAAWNINGKIFYVAGGRISLAHEESAMRQISKDGMWTIDELRELVPSQLMYGLTNPAPPPPDLDLPGRRVAAANA
;
A
#
# COMPACT_ATOMS: atom_id res chain seq x y z
N TYR A 1 4.34 -0.98 14.23
CA TYR A 1 3.26 -1.79 13.68
C TYR A 1 3.32 -1.85 12.14
N GLY A 2 3.34 -0.70 11.42
CA GLY A 2 3.36 -0.65 9.95
C GLY A 2 4.53 -1.42 9.35
N ALA A 3 5.75 -1.21 9.86
CA ALA A 3 6.95 -1.92 9.41
C ALA A 3 6.83 -3.44 9.59
N ALA A 4 6.27 -3.90 10.72
CA ALA A 4 6.06 -5.33 10.96
C ALA A 4 5.07 -5.93 9.95
N LYS A 5 3.97 -5.22 9.65
CA LYS A 5 2.99 -5.68 8.65
C LYS A 5 3.54 -5.68 7.22
N ALA A 6 4.33 -4.68 6.85
CA ALA A 6 5.06 -4.67 5.58
C ALA A 6 6.09 -5.82 5.51
N GLY A 7 6.77 -6.10 6.62
CA GLY A 7 7.70 -7.24 6.73
C GLY A 7 7.01 -8.59 6.49
N ILE A 8 5.78 -8.80 7.01
CA ILE A 8 5.00 -10.00 6.72
C ILE A 8 4.69 -10.10 5.22
N ALA A 9 4.34 -9.01 4.56
CA ALA A 9 4.07 -9.00 3.12
C ALA A 9 5.32 -9.38 2.30
N GLY A 10 6.48 -8.81 2.64
CA GLY A 10 7.76 -9.17 2.02
C GLY A 10 8.12 -10.64 2.28
N PHE A 11 8.02 -11.09 3.53
CA PHE A 11 8.27 -12.48 3.91
C PHE A 11 7.39 -13.47 3.13
N THR A 12 6.09 -13.19 3.01
CA THR A 12 5.15 -14.01 2.23
C THR A 12 5.64 -14.22 0.80
N ARG A 13 6.11 -13.17 0.14
CA ARG A 13 6.60 -13.24 -1.26
C ARG A 13 7.90 -14.04 -1.37
N VAL A 14 8.81 -13.88 -0.41
CA VAL A 14 10.08 -14.65 -0.38
C VAL A 14 9.78 -16.13 -0.18
N VAL A 15 9.01 -16.48 0.84
CA VAL A 15 8.63 -17.87 1.13
C VAL A 15 7.91 -18.53 -0.05
N ALA A 16 7.01 -17.79 -0.71
CA ALA A 16 6.30 -18.27 -1.88
C ALA A 16 7.25 -18.65 -3.02
N ARG A 17 8.31 -17.89 -3.24
CA ARG A 17 9.34 -18.18 -4.26
C ARG A 17 10.22 -19.36 -3.87
N ASP A 18 10.66 -19.42 -2.62
CA ASP A 18 11.56 -20.44 -2.13
C ASP A 18 10.91 -21.82 -2.08
N LEU A 19 9.64 -21.88 -1.65
CA LEU A 19 8.91 -23.13 -1.45
C LEU A 19 8.01 -23.53 -2.62
N GLY A 20 7.76 -22.63 -3.58
CA GLY A 20 6.91 -22.90 -4.74
C GLY A 20 7.38 -24.12 -5.55
N ARG A 21 8.69 -24.34 -5.67
CA ARG A 21 9.27 -25.52 -6.32
C ARG A 21 8.92 -26.85 -5.66
N TYR A 22 8.44 -26.82 -4.43
CA TYR A 22 7.98 -28.01 -3.70
C TYR A 22 6.45 -28.12 -3.69
N GLY A 23 5.74 -27.30 -4.46
CA GLY A 23 4.28 -27.29 -4.49
C GLY A 23 3.64 -26.62 -3.28
N VAL A 24 4.42 -25.86 -2.48
CA VAL A 24 3.91 -25.14 -1.31
C VAL A 24 3.54 -23.72 -1.70
N THR A 25 2.32 -23.32 -1.42
CA THR A 25 1.85 -21.93 -1.58
C THR A 25 1.97 -21.16 -0.26
N CYS A 26 2.32 -19.88 -0.36
CA CYS A 26 2.35 -18.97 0.77
C CYS A 26 1.63 -17.68 0.39
N ASN A 27 0.52 -17.39 1.06
CA ASN A 27 -0.27 -16.18 0.82
C ASN A 27 -0.55 -15.49 2.15
N ALA A 28 -0.88 -14.22 2.11
CA ALA A 28 -1.23 -13.46 3.30
C ALA A 28 -2.62 -12.82 3.17
N ILE A 29 -3.31 -12.72 4.30
CA ILE A 29 -4.57 -12.01 4.42
C ILE A 29 -4.36 -10.80 5.33
N SER A 30 -4.80 -9.65 4.87
CA SER A 30 -4.91 -8.42 5.64
C SER A 30 -6.38 -8.19 5.98
N PRO A 31 -6.82 -8.62 7.17
CA PRO A 31 -8.23 -8.60 7.53
C PRO A 31 -8.67 -7.20 7.99
N GLY A 32 -9.90 -6.83 7.60
CA GLY A 32 -10.61 -5.69 8.16
C GLY A 32 -11.89 -6.16 8.84
N ALA A 33 -11.86 -6.29 10.14
CA ALA A 33 -12.99 -6.78 10.92
C ALA A 33 -13.26 -5.91 12.15
N ALA A 34 -14.53 -5.83 12.55
CA ALA A 34 -14.93 -5.23 13.81
C ALA A 34 -14.60 -6.21 14.96
N THR A 35 -13.62 -5.85 15.75
CA THR A 35 -13.15 -6.66 16.87
C THR A 35 -13.11 -5.82 18.14
N ARG A 36 -12.96 -6.45 19.30
CA ARG A 36 -12.74 -5.73 20.56
C ARG A 36 -11.55 -4.76 20.47
N MET A 37 -10.50 -5.12 19.73
CA MET A 37 -9.34 -4.24 19.53
C MET A 37 -9.69 -2.99 18.70
N THR A 38 -10.51 -3.13 17.66
CA THR A 38 -10.95 -1.97 16.86
C THR A 38 -11.91 -1.07 17.62
N ALA A 39 -12.68 -1.63 18.57
CA ALA A 39 -13.56 -0.87 19.46
C ALA A 39 -12.79 0.00 20.47
N THR A 40 -11.53 -0.30 20.77
CA THR A 40 -10.69 0.53 21.64
C THR A 40 -10.08 1.75 20.94
N VAL A 41 -10.21 1.86 19.63
CA VAL A 41 -9.73 3.03 18.88
C VAL A 41 -10.64 4.22 19.20
N PRO A 42 -10.11 5.32 19.77
CA PRO A 42 -10.93 6.48 20.12
C PRO A 42 -11.69 7.04 18.91
N ALA A 43 -12.93 7.49 19.13
CA ALA A 43 -13.77 8.08 18.07
C ALA A 43 -13.11 9.27 17.37
N ASN A 44 -12.25 9.99 18.08
CA ASN A 44 -11.48 11.15 17.55
C ASN A 44 -10.12 10.76 16.94
N ALA A 45 -9.80 9.46 16.81
CA ALA A 45 -8.50 9.02 16.27
C ALA A 45 -8.22 9.56 14.87
N ALA A 46 -9.24 9.70 14.02
CA ALA A 46 -9.09 10.32 12.69
C ALA A 46 -8.69 11.79 12.80
N GLN A 47 -9.31 12.55 13.72
CA GLN A 47 -8.97 13.94 13.96
C GLN A 47 -7.57 14.12 14.54
N LEU A 48 -7.17 13.22 15.46
CA LEU A 48 -5.82 13.22 16.02
C LEU A 48 -4.76 12.93 14.94
N ARG A 49 -5.03 12.00 14.03
CA ARG A 49 -4.14 11.72 12.90
C ARG A 49 -4.06 12.89 11.93
N ALA A 50 -5.19 13.54 11.62
CA ALA A 50 -5.21 14.71 10.77
C ALA A 50 -4.40 15.87 11.38
N ARG A 51 -4.55 16.11 12.70
CA ARG A 51 -3.77 17.14 13.43
C ARG A 51 -2.27 16.81 13.47
N ALA A 52 -1.91 15.53 13.51
CA ALA A 52 -0.51 15.08 13.48
C ALA A 52 0.07 15.03 12.05
N GLY A 53 -0.64 15.49 11.03
CA GLY A 53 -0.20 15.41 9.63
C GLY A 53 -0.11 13.98 9.08
N THR A 54 -0.67 13.00 9.79
CA THR A 54 -0.67 11.59 9.41
C THR A 54 -2.04 11.14 8.88
N ALA A 55 -2.71 12.02 8.11
CA ALA A 55 -3.95 11.66 7.45
C ALA A 55 -3.73 10.42 6.57
N SER A 56 -4.57 9.40 6.77
CA SER A 56 -4.47 8.17 6.00
C SER A 56 -4.87 8.41 4.55
N VAL A 57 -3.95 8.24 3.63
CA VAL A 57 -4.20 8.31 2.16
C VAL A 57 -5.36 7.36 1.73
N VAL A 58 -5.65 6.36 2.56
CA VAL A 58 -6.72 5.38 2.30
C VAL A 58 -8.14 5.96 2.55
N GLN A 59 -8.26 7.09 3.25
CA GLN A 59 -9.58 7.67 3.57
C GLN A 59 -10.14 8.59 2.48
N ASP A 60 -9.29 9.11 1.58
CA ASP A 60 -9.69 10.03 0.52
C ASP A 60 -9.98 9.35 -0.83
N ALA A 61 -9.75 8.03 -0.93
CA ALA A 61 -10.24 7.28 -2.08
C ALA A 61 -11.78 7.30 -2.08
N PRO A 62 -12.43 7.72 -3.16
CA PRO A 62 -13.89 7.76 -3.22
C PRO A 62 -14.43 6.36 -2.91
N ARG A 63 -15.18 6.25 -1.81
CA ARG A 63 -15.86 5.02 -1.41
C ARG A 63 -16.98 4.73 -2.39
N GLN A 64 -16.67 4.14 -3.53
CA GLN A 64 -17.63 3.80 -4.59
C GLN A 64 -18.40 2.51 -4.32
N SER A 65 -18.44 2.01 -3.10
CA SER A 65 -19.24 0.82 -2.81
C SER A 65 -20.44 1.19 -1.96
N SER A 66 -21.62 1.01 -2.54
CA SER A 66 -22.93 1.15 -1.88
C SER A 66 -23.21 0.03 -0.86
N VAL A 67 -22.30 -0.92 -0.71
CA VAL A 67 -22.45 -2.01 0.26
C VAL A 67 -21.89 -1.54 1.60
N PRO A 68 -22.70 -1.51 2.67
CA PRO A 68 -22.19 -1.24 4.01
C PRO A 68 -21.07 -2.24 4.33
N PRO A 69 -19.96 -1.82 4.92
CA PRO A 69 -18.90 -2.74 5.30
C PRO A 69 -19.41 -3.63 6.42
N MET A 70 -19.84 -4.82 6.11
CA MET A 70 -20.00 -5.85 7.12
C MET A 70 -18.61 -6.20 7.65
N ARG A 71 -18.44 -6.13 8.95
CA ARG A 71 -17.12 -6.15 9.59
C ARG A 71 -16.96 -7.26 10.62
N GLU A 72 -17.88 -8.19 10.67
CA GLU A 72 -17.79 -9.35 11.57
C GLU A 72 -16.57 -10.20 11.17
N PRO A 73 -15.80 -10.70 12.15
CA PRO A 73 -14.58 -11.50 11.89
C PRO A 73 -14.82 -12.74 11.03
N GLU A 74 -16.00 -13.31 11.09
CA GLU A 74 -16.41 -14.50 10.34
C GLU A 74 -16.34 -14.32 8.83
N TYR A 75 -16.45 -13.08 8.32
CA TYR A 75 -16.32 -12.79 6.90
C TYR A 75 -14.91 -13.02 6.33
N VAL A 76 -13.91 -13.13 7.19
CA VAL A 76 -12.53 -13.39 6.76
C VAL A 76 -12.29 -14.88 6.51
N ALA A 77 -13.00 -15.75 7.22
CA ALA A 77 -12.78 -17.18 7.19
C ALA A 77 -12.93 -17.83 5.80
N PRO A 78 -13.93 -17.51 4.96
CA PRO A 78 -14.08 -18.16 3.64
C PRO A 78 -12.87 -18.00 2.74
N MET A 79 -12.26 -16.82 2.70
CA MET A 79 -11.04 -16.60 1.89
C MET A 79 -9.85 -17.40 2.44
N THR A 80 -9.71 -17.49 3.74
CA THR A 80 -8.66 -18.28 4.39
C THR A 80 -8.82 -19.76 4.06
N VAL A 81 -10.02 -20.29 4.16
CA VAL A 81 -10.32 -21.69 3.82
C VAL A 81 -10.08 -21.95 2.33
N PHE A 82 -10.55 -21.07 1.45
CA PHE A 82 -10.35 -21.19 0.01
C PHE A 82 -8.86 -21.31 -0.34
N LEU A 83 -8.00 -20.47 0.24
CA LEU A 83 -6.56 -20.50 -0.02
C LEU A 83 -5.87 -21.80 0.46
N ALA A 84 -6.52 -22.56 1.35
CA ALA A 84 -6.05 -23.85 1.83
C ALA A 84 -6.59 -25.04 1.02
N THR A 85 -7.39 -24.80 -0.02
CA THR A 85 -7.93 -25.89 -0.88
C THR A 85 -7.08 -26.10 -2.12
N ASP A 86 -7.22 -27.25 -2.76
CA ASP A 86 -6.58 -27.57 -4.03
C ASP A 86 -7.00 -26.61 -5.17
N ALA A 87 -8.17 -25.98 -5.06
CA ALA A 87 -8.61 -24.99 -6.04
C ALA A 87 -7.71 -23.74 -6.08
N ALA A 88 -6.96 -23.49 -5.02
CA ALA A 88 -6.03 -22.35 -4.92
C ALA A 88 -4.56 -22.72 -5.26
N TRP A 89 -4.31 -23.88 -5.85
CA TRP A 89 -2.97 -24.42 -6.10
C TRP A 89 -2.01 -23.46 -6.82
N ASN A 90 -2.52 -22.60 -7.68
CA ASN A 90 -1.74 -21.63 -8.46
C ASN A 90 -1.81 -20.20 -7.89
N ILE A 91 -2.34 -20.02 -6.70
CA ILE A 91 -2.35 -18.73 -5.98
C ILE A 91 -1.19 -18.73 -5.00
N ASN A 92 -0.11 -18.01 -5.33
CA ASN A 92 1.11 -18.02 -4.53
C ASN A 92 1.74 -16.63 -4.45
N GLY A 93 2.26 -16.25 -3.28
CA GLY A 93 2.91 -14.96 -3.03
C GLY A 93 1.96 -13.77 -2.99
N LYS A 94 0.66 -13.99 -2.86
CA LYS A 94 -0.36 -12.94 -2.94
C LYS A 94 -0.80 -12.46 -1.57
N ILE A 95 -1.23 -11.19 -1.54
CA ILE A 95 -1.74 -10.54 -0.33
C ILE A 95 -3.15 -10.07 -0.62
N PHE A 96 -4.10 -10.53 0.19
CA PHE A 96 -5.50 -10.23 0.02
C PHE A 96 -6.01 -9.33 1.15
N TYR A 97 -6.64 -8.22 0.82
CA TYR A 97 -7.43 -7.43 1.75
C TYR A 97 -8.83 -8.02 1.81
N VAL A 98 -9.27 -8.42 2.99
CA VAL A 98 -10.58 -9.04 3.21
C VAL A 98 -11.33 -8.28 4.28
N ALA A 99 -12.45 -7.66 3.92
CA ALA A 99 -13.24 -6.87 4.85
C ALA A 99 -14.74 -6.95 4.49
N GLY A 100 -15.54 -7.57 5.34
CA GLY A 100 -16.93 -7.85 5.05
C GLY A 100 -17.07 -8.63 3.74
N GLY A 101 -17.97 -8.20 2.86
CA GLY A 101 -18.17 -8.82 1.55
C GLY A 101 -17.15 -8.42 0.48
N ARG A 102 -16.06 -7.70 0.83
CA ARG A 102 -15.05 -7.25 -0.12
C ARG A 102 -13.76 -8.06 0.01
N ILE A 103 -13.29 -8.56 -1.12
CA ILE A 103 -11.97 -9.16 -1.26
C ILE A 103 -11.22 -8.38 -2.33
N SER A 104 -10.01 -7.91 -2.02
CA SER A 104 -9.16 -7.17 -2.95
C SER A 104 -7.76 -7.75 -2.95
N LEU A 105 -7.16 -7.87 -4.14
CA LEU A 105 -5.77 -8.25 -4.30
C LEU A 105 -4.88 -7.02 -4.14
N ALA A 106 -3.83 -7.13 -3.32
CA ALA A 106 -2.83 -6.08 -3.20
C ALA A 106 -2.02 -5.95 -4.50
N HIS A 107 -1.65 -4.73 -4.84
CA HIS A 107 -0.70 -4.50 -5.93
C HIS A 107 0.67 -5.07 -5.58
N GLU A 108 1.32 -5.69 -6.55
CA GLU A 108 2.69 -6.17 -6.37
C GLU A 108 3.69 -5.02 -6.52
N GLU A 109 4.74 -5.05 -5.71
CA GLU A 109 5.84 -4.11 -5.85
C GLU A 109 6.62 -4.42 -7.13
N SER A 110 6.50 -3.56 -8.11
CA SER A 110 7.21 -3.64 -9.39
C SER A 110 7.62 -2.25 -9.84
N ALA A 111 8.63 -2.15 -10.70
CA ALA A 111 9.01 -0.89 -11.29
C ALA A 111 7.85 -0.38 -12.17
N MET A 112 7.26 0.75 -11.77
CA MET A 112 6.19 1.41 -12.54
C MET A 112 6.74 2.14 -13.76
N ARG A 113 7.90 2.77 -13.61
CA ARG A 113 8.59 3.54 -14.64
C ARG A 113 10.09 3.36 -14.53
N GLN A 114 10.79 3.55 -15.63
CA GLN A 114 12.23 3.38 -15.69
C GLN A 114 12.83 4.43 -16.61
N ILE A 115 13.97 4.96 -16.21
CA ILE A 115 14.90 5.69 -17.08
C ILE A 115 16.21 4.93 -17.13
N SER A 116 16.89 4.95 -18.27
CA SER A 116 18.15 4.25 -18.46
C SER A 116 19.07 5.04 -19.39
N LYS A 117 20.36 4.91 -19.17
CA LYS A 117 21.42 5.41 -20.07
C LYS A 117 22.68 4.57 -19.90
N ASP A 118 23.60 4.71 -20.83
CA ASP A 118 24.94 4.18 -20.65
C ASP A 118 25.75 5.11 -19.74
N GLY A 119 26.47 4.52 -18.78
CA GLY A 119 27.30 5.23 -17.83
C GLY A 119 26.58 5.75 -16.59
N MET A 120 27.30 6.57 -15.84
CA MET A 120 26.82 7.09 -14.54
C MET A 120 25.91 8.30 -14.73
N TRP A 121 24.86 8.38 -13.91
CA TRP A 121 24.00 9.55 -13.83
C TRP A 121 24.69 10.73 -13.15
N THR A 122 24.54 11.92 -13.71
CA THR A 122 24.90 13.17 -13.02
C THR A 122 23.69 13.70 -12.23
N ILE A 123 23.96 14.54 -11.24
CA ILE A 123 22.91 15.17 -10.42
C ILE A 123 21.99 16.04 -11.29
N ASP A 124 22.55 16.73 -12.28
CA ASP A 124 21.79 17.64 -13.15
C ASP A 124 20.84 16.86 -14.07
N GLU A 125 21.30 15.76 -14.67
CA GLU A 125 20.42 14.86 -15.42
C GLU A 125 19.27 14.29 -14.57
N LEU A 126 19.56 13.87 -13.33
CA LEU A 126 18.52 13.36 -12.43
C LEU A 126 17.56 14.47 -12.02
N ARG A 127 18.03 15.69 -11.81
CA ARG A 127 17.20 16.86 -11.47
C ARG A 127 16.17 17.16 -12.57
N GLU A 128 16.53 16.95 -13.82
CA GLU A 128 15.65 17.14 -14.97
C GLU A 128 14.73 15.94 -15.23
N LEU A 129 15.30 14.73 -15.27
CA LEU A 129 14.60 13.55 -15.76
C LEU A 129 13.71 12.89 -14.70
N VAL A 130 14.10 12.91 -13.44
CA VAL A 130 13.29 12.26 -12.38
C VAL A 130 11.92 12.94 -12.24
N PRO A 131 11.80 14.27 -12.12
CA PRO A 131 10.48 14.91 -12.03
C PRO A 131 9.65 14.72 -13.30
N SER A 132 10.27 14.89 -14.48
CA SER A 132 9.55 14.90 -15.76
C SER A 132 9.15 13.50 -16.24
N GLN A 133 9.91 12.46 -15.93
CA GLN A 133 9.67 11.11 -16.44
C GLN A 133 9.22 10.12 -15.37
N LEU A 134 9.92 10.05 -14.23
CA LEU A 134 9.57 9.09 -13.19
C LEU A 134 8.39 9.58 -12.32
N MET A 135 8.35 10.87 -12.00
CA MET A 135 7.36 11.45 -11.09
C MET A 135 6.16 12.08 -11.80
N TYR A 136 6.15 12.14 -13.12
CA TYR A 136 5.05 12.74 -13.87
C TYR A 136 3.69 12.18 -13.49
N GLY A 137 2.75 13.06 -13.12
CA GLY A 137 1.40 12.69 -12.70
C GLY A 137 1.30 12.00 -11.33
N LEU A 138 2.42 11.88 -10.59
CA LEU A 138 2.40 11.37 -9.22
C LEU A 138 2.37 12.56 -8.24
N THR A 139 1.60 12.38 -7.17
CA THR A 139 1.48 13.38 -6.10
C THR A 139 2.27 12.94 -4.88
N ASN A 140 2.83 13.92 -4.16
CA ASN A 140 3.39 13.66 -2.83
C ASN A 140 2.24 13.36 -1.86
N PRO A 141 2.17 12.18 -1.25
CA PRO A 141 1.08 11.82 -0.33
C PRO A 141 1.12 12.60 0.99
N ALA A 142 2.24 13.25 1.30
CA ALA A 142 2.42 14.07 2.49
C ALA A 142 3.21 15.35 2.14
N PRO A 143 2.61 16.26 1.36
CA PRO A 143 3.31 17.48 0.98
C PRO A 143 3.59 18.33 2.22
N PRO A 144 4.77 18.99 2.27
CA PRO A 144 5.08 19.90 3.36
C PRO A 144 4.12 21.09 3.36
N PRO A 145 3.82 21.68 4.53
CA PRO A 145 2.96 22.84 4.63
C PRO A 145 3.35 23.95 3.64
N PRO A 146 2.39 24.69 3.09
CA PRO A 146 2.67 25.70 2.07
C PRO A 146 3.52 26.86 2.59
N ASP A 147 3.44 27.17 3.88
CA ASP A 147 4.18 28.21 4.59
C ASP A 147 5.61 27.79 4.99
N LEU A 148 5.95 26.49 4.86
CA LEU A 148 7.30 26.03 5.15
C LEU A 148 8.26 26.47 4.05
N ASP A 149 9.27 27.25 4.43
CA ASP A 149 10.31 27.71 3.51
C ASP A 149 11.28 26.55 3.16
N LEU A 150 11.22 26.12 1.92
CA LEU A 150 12.08 25.06 1.38
C LEU A 150 12.87 25.60 0.19
N PRO A 151 14.22 25.50 0.20
CA PRO A 151 15.07 25.99 -0.89
C PRO A 151 14.65 25.46 -2.27
N GLY A 152 14.31 24.18 -2.38
CA GLY A 152 13.86 23.56 -3.63
C GLY A 152 12.54 24.12 -4.19
N ARG A 153 11.64 24.60 -3.30
CA ARG A 153 10.37 25.21 -3.69
C ARG A 153 10.59 26.58 -4.35
N ARG A 154 11.57 27.34 -3.88
CA ARG A 154 11.93 28.66 -4.45
C ARG A 154 12.47 28.54 -5.87
N VAL A 155 13.29 27.53 -6.13
CA VAL A 155 13.86 27.28 -7.46
C VAL A 155 12.77 26.88 -8.46
N ALA A 156 11.81 26.07 -8.09
CA ALA A 156 10.70 25.68 -8.95
C ALA A 156 9.79 26.89 -9.32
N ALA A 157 9.54 27.79 -8.38
CA ALA A 157 8.73 28.99 -8.62
C ALA A 157 9.45 30.03 -9.50
N ALA A 158 10.79 30.05 -9.51
CA ALA A 158 11.57 30.96 -10.34
C ALA A 158 11.68 30.48 -11.80
N ASN A 159 11.40 29.20 -12.08
CA ASN A 159 11.50 28.58 -13.40
C ASN A 159 10.12 28.31 -14.05
N ALA A 160 9.03 28.71 -13.41
CA ALA A 160 7.65 28.60 -13.88
C ALA A 160 7.12 29.93 -14.43
#